data_45daeda6501085d99fa438be35697984
#
_entry.id   45daeda6501085d99fa438be35697984
#
_cell.length_a   1.000
_cell.length_b   1.000
_cell.length_c   1.000
_cell.angle_alpha   90.00
_cell.angle_beta   90.00
_cell.angle_gamma   90.00
#
_symmetry.space_group_name_H-M   'P 1'
#
loop_
_entity.id
_entity.type
_entity.pdbx_description
1 polymer ?
#
loop_
_entity_poly.entity_id
_entity_poly.type
_entity_poly.pdbx_seq_one_letter_code
_entity_poly.pdbx_strand_id
1 'polypeptide(L)'
;MNITVDDVAPNSIVYSSHDLTLIKGSAMSTTTPAVSGGSVSTWEISPSITTLGLTFSSSTGAISGTPNVLQTTAVTYTIWANNSGGSASTQMNITIIDIAPNSIVYSSHNLTLTKGTAMSTTTPSISGGAVTTWEISPSITTLGLTFSSSTGAISGTPTVLQTSAVTYTIWAN
;
A
#
# COMPACT_ATOMS: atom_id res chain seq x y z
N MET A 1 30.49 6.19 -54.07
CA MET A 1 29.71 6.99 -53.10
C MET A 1 29.41 6.09 -51.95
N ASN A 2 29.85 6.43 -50.74
CA ASN A 2 29.54 5.66 -49.53
C ASN A 2 28.53 6.50 -48.73
N ILE A 3 27.46 5.85 -48.28
CA ILE A 3 26.43 6.49 -47.44
C ILE A 3 26.35 5.67 -46.14
N THR A 4 26.45 6.35 -45.01
CA THR A 4 26.16 5.82 -43.69
C THR A 4 24.95 6.53 -43.11
N VAL A 5 24.09 5.80 -42.40
CA VAL A 5 22.96 6.34 -41.67
C VAL A 5 23.07 5.83 -40.25
N ASP A 6 23.35 6.73 -39.33
CA ASP A 6 23.55 6.40 -37.92
C ASP A 6 22.28 6.76 -37.11
N ASP A 7 22.00 6.02 -36.06
CA ASP A 7 20.95 6.33 -35.09
C ASP A 7 21.46 7.32 -34.04
N VAL A 8 20.57 8.12 -33.49
CA VAL A 8 20.90 9.05 -32.38
C VAL A 8 20.56 8.37 -31.06
N ALA A 9 21.54 8.31 -30.15
CA ALA A 9 21.30 7.76 -28.80
C ALA A 9 20.27 8.58 -28.02
N PRO A 10 19.49 7.96 -27.14
CA PRO A 10 18.78 8.68 -26.07
C PRO A 10 19.77 9.48 -25.23
N ASN A 11 19.37 10.63 -24.71
CA ASN A 11 20.30 11.53 -24.04
C ASN A 11 19.91 11.82 -22.58
N SER A 12 18.67 12.18 -22.27
CA SER A 12 18.24 12.54 -20.94
C SER A 12 16.95 11.81 -20.60
N ILE A 13 16.91 11.20 -19.41
CA ILE A 13 15.72 10.53 -18.86
C ILE A 13 15.30 11.30 -17.62
N VAL A 14 14.04 11.79 -17.61
CA VAL A 14 13.49 12.60 -16.53
C VAL A 14 12.16 12.02 -16.08
N TYR A 15 12.07 11.52 -14.84
CA TYR A 15 10.82 11.24 -14.16
C TYR A 15 10.35 12.47 -13.39
N SER A 16 9.07 12.54 -13.05
CA SER A 16 8.49 13.62 -12.24
C SER A 16 9.10 13.70 -10.84
N SER A 17 9.63 12.59 -10.33
CA SER A 17 10.43 12.50 -9.10
C SER A 17 11.49 11.44 -9.23
N HIS A 18 12.65 11.67 -8.66
CA HIS A 18 13.73 10.69 -8.52
C HIS A 18 13.67 9.95 -7.17
N ASP A 19 12.83 10.41 -6.24
CA ASP A 19 12.57 9.79 -4.96
C ASP A 19 11.09 9.42 -4.87
N LEU A 20 10.79 8.12 -4.83
CA LEU A 20 9.46 7.58 -4.64
C LEU A 20 9.31 7.04 -3.23
N THR A 21 8.45 7.67 -2.44
CA THR A 21 7.97 7.12 -1.16
C THR A 21 6.57 6.56 -1.38
N LEU A 22 6.45 5.25 -1.30
CA LEU A 22 5.22 4.51 -1.57
C LEU A 22 4.67 3.92 -0.28
N ILE A 23 3.37 3.66 -0.27
CA ILE A 23 2.68 3.06 0.88
C ILE A 23 2.36 1.61 0.52
N LYS A 24 2.79 0.68 1.36
CA LYS A 24 2.46 -0.74 1.22
C LYS A 24 0.94 -0.94 1.18
N GLY A 25 0.47 -1.73 0.22
CA GLY A 25 -0.94 -2.02 0.02
C GLY A 25 -1.73 -0.93 -0.73
N SER A 26 -1.12 0.24 -1.02
CA SER A 26 -1.77 1.31 -1.79
C SER A 26 -1.23 1.36 -3.22
N ALA A 27 -2.12 1.36 -4.21
CA ALA A 27 -1.71 1.48 -5.60
C ALA A 27 -1.05 2.85 -5.85
N MET A 28 0.12 2.84 -6.48
CA MET A 28 0.78 4.08 -6.88
C MET A 28 0.17 4.64 -8.16
N SER A 29 0.24 5.95 -8.33
CA SER A 29 0.00 6.57 -9.63
C SER A 29 1.12 6.17 -10.60
N THR A 30 0.78 5.75 -11.82
CA THR A 30 1.76 5.42 -12.85
C THR A 30 2.65 6.64 -13.13
N THR A 31 3.95 6.44 -13.07
CA THR A 31 4.94 7.45 -13.49
C THR A 31 5.63 7.00 -14.77
N THR A 32 5.74 7.91 -15.73
CA THR A 32 6.39 7.70 -17.03
C THR A 32 7.52 8.70 -17.21
N PRO A 33 8.66 8.30 -17.78
CA PRO A 33 9.74 9.23 -18.06
C PRO A 33 9.48 10.08 -19.28
N ALA A 34 9.99 11.29 -19.28
CA ALA A 34 10.31 12.04 -20.48
C ALA A 34 11.74 11.71 -20.92
N VAL A 35 11.98 11.62 -22.22
CA VAL A 35 13.30 11.35 -22.77
C VAL A 35 13.59 12.34 -23.89
N SER A 36 14.85 12.74 -24.02
CA SER A 36 15.35 13.54 -25.15
C SER A 36 16.40 12.77 -25.94
N GLY A 37 16.78 13.29 -27.11
CA GLY A 37 17.68 12.60 -28.03
C GLY A 37 16.94 11.69 -29.00
N GLY A 38 17.51 10.51 -29.29
CA GLY A 38 16.92 9.55 -30.21
C GLY A 38 15.76 8.76 -29.58
N SER A 39 14.97 8.15 -30.46
CA SER A 39 13.83 7.31 -30.06
C SER A 39 14.30 6.11 -29.25
N VAL A 40 13.59 5.75 -28.18
CA VAL A 40 13.90 4.60 -27.33
C VAL A 40 13.29 3.34 -27.90
N SER A 41 14.09 2.29 -28.06
CA SER A 41 13.65 0.97 -28.50
C SER A 41 13.28 0.08 -27.32
N THR A 42 14.07 0.13 -26.24
CA THR A 42 13.83 -0.68 -25.04
C THR A 42 14.22 0.07 -23.76
N TRP A 43 13.52 -0.26 -22.68
CA TRP A 43 13.80 0.23 -21.35
C TRP A 43 14.20 -0.92 -20.43
N GLU A 44 15.11 -0.65 -19.52
CA GLU A 44 15.58 -1.59 -18.51
C GLU A 44 15.63 -0.95 -17.13
N ILE A 45 15.48 -1.74 -16.09
CA ILE A 45 15.63 -1.32 -14.69
C ILE A 45 16.42 -2.37 -13.91
N SER A 46 17.34 -1.92 -13.09
CA SER A 46 18.09 -2.78 -12.18
C SER A 46 18.33 -2.09 -10.83
N PRO A 47 18.16 -2.83 -9.72
CA PRO A 47 17.59 -4.19 -9.62
C PRO A 47 16.13 -4.26 -10.06
N SER A 48 15.56 -5.47 -10.20
CA SER A 48 14.14 -5.64 -10.52
C SER A 48 13.24 -5.18 -9.38
N ILE A 49 12.13 -4.51 -9.73
CA ILE A 49 11.11 -4.02 -8.76
C ILE A 49 9.92 -4.98 -8.63
N THR A 50 9.88 -6.08 -9.37
CA THR A 50 8.74 -7.01 -9.37
C THR A 50 8.54 -7.69 -8.03
N THR A 51 9.62 -7.94 -7.29
CA THR A 51 9.58 -8.50 -5.93
C THR A 51 8.90 -7.57 -4.92
N LEU A 52 8.80 -6.29 -5.24
CA LEU A 52 8.15 -5.28 -4.40
C LEU A 52 6.63 -5.16 -4.70
N GLY A 53 6.10 -5.90 -5.69
CA GLY A 53 4.73 -5.74 -6.18
C GLY A 53 4.57 -4.58 -7.17
N LEU A 54 5.69 -4.07 -7.70
CA LEU A 54 5.72 -3.03 -8.72
C LEU A 54 5.98 -3.63 -10.11
N THR A 55 5.57 -2.92 -11.13
CA THR A 55 5.74 -3.30 -12.53
C THR A 55 6.53 -2.22 -13.26
N PHE A 56 7.50 -2.64 -14.06
CA PHE A 56 8.25 -1.80 -14.97
C PHE A 56 7.92 -2.17 -16.42
N SER A 57 7.61 -1.17 -17.24
CA SER A 57 7.34 -1.37 -18.67
C SER A 57 8.62 -1.25 -19.49
N SER A 58 9.06 -2.34 -20.09
CA SER A 58 10.22 -2.34 -21.00
C SER A 58 9.97 -1.61 -22.33
N SER A 59 8.73 -1.25 -22.64
CA SER A 59 8.38 -0.48 -23.85
C SER A 59 8.27 1.03 -23.60
N THR A 60 7.92 1.46 -22.38
CA THR A 60 7.64 2.87 -22.08
C THR A 60 8.46 3.45 -20.94
N GLY A 61 9.17 2.62 -20.17
CA GLY A 61 9.84 3.02 -18.95
C GLY A 61 8.88 3.32 -17.79
N ALA A 62 7.59 3.07 -17.95
CA ALA A 62 6.60 3.36 -16.92
C ALA A 62 6.77 2.45 -15.69
N ILE A 63 6.58 3.04 -14.50
CA ILE A 63 6.53 2.32 -13.22
C ILE A 63 5.10 2.45 -12.68
N SER A 64 4.54 1.32 -12.23
CA SER A 64 3.19 1.24 -11.68
C SER A 64 3.08 0.06 -10.71
N GLY A 65 1.92 -0.13 -10.09
CA GLY A 65 1.62 -1.29 -9.25
C GLY A 65 1.20 -0.94 -7.84
N THR A 66 1.11 -1.97 -7.01
CA THR A 66 0.76 -1.87 -5.59
C THR A 66 1.87 -2.52 -4.78
N PRO A 67 2.68 -1.75 -4.05
CA PRO A 67 3.75 -2.32 -3.24
C PRO A 67 3.20 -3.29 -2.20
N ASN A 68 3.81 -4.45 -2.07
CA ASN A 68 3.39 -5.49 -1.10
C ASN A 68 4.48 -5.89 -0.11
N VAL A 69 5.70 -5.36 -0.27
CA VAL A 69 6.85 -5.61 0.59
C VAL A 69 7.37 -4.28 1.13
N LEU A 70 7.69 -4.22 2.41
CA LEU A 70 8.32 -3.05 3.03
C LEU A 70 9.76 -2.90 2.56
N GLN A 71 10.14 -1.66 2.25
CA GLN A 71 11.50 -1.22 1.94
C GLN A 71 11.73 0.13 2.61
N THR A 72 11.91 0.10 3.94
CA THR A 72 11.97 1.31 4.78
C THR A 72 13.25 2.13 4.59
N THR A 73 14.28 1.52 4.02
CA THR A 73 15.50 2.21 3.57
C THR A 73 15.41 2.42 2.06
N ALA A 74 15.75 3.61 1.60
CA ALA A 74 15.78 3.93 0.18
C ALA A 74 16.79 3.02 -0.55
N VAL A 75 16.33 2.36 -1.61
CA VAL A 75 17.17 1.58 -2.53
C VAL A 75 17.20 2.29 -3.87
N THR A 76 18.39 2.45 -4.41
CA THR A 76 18.60 3.09 -5.71
C THR A 76 18.45 2.08 -6.84
N TYR A 77 17.63 2.43 -7.81
CA TYR A 77 17.38 1.69 -9.04
C TYR A 77 17.92 2.48 -10.22
N THR A 78 18.67 1.84 -11.09
CA THR A 78 19.14 2.47 -12.33
C THR A 78 18.22 2.06 -13.47
N ILE A 79 17.81 3.03 -14.26
CA ILE A 79 16.91 2.87 -15.40
C ILE A 79 17.65 3.29 -16.66
N TRP A 80 17.61 2.46 -17.69
CA TRP A 80 18.23 2.72 -19.00
C TRP A 80 17.18 2.84 -20.09
N ALA A 81 17.43 3.75 -21.01
CA ALA A 81 16.74 3.89 -22.29
C ALA A 81 17.75 3.56 -23.39
N ASN A 82 17.43 2.57 -24.21
CA ASN A 82 18.35 2.05 -25.23
C ASN A 82 17.79 2.14 -26.63
N ASN A 83 18.67 2.38 -27.59
CA ASN A 83 18.43 2.17 -29.03
C ASN A 83 19.74 1.72 -29.70
N SER A 84 19.75 1.61 -31.05
CA SER A 84 20.92 1.22 -31.82
C SER A 84 22.07 2.24 -31.80
N GLY A 85 21.77 3.50 -31.50
CA GLY A 85 22.76 4.57 -31.37
C GLY A 85 23.45 4.61 -30.01
N GLY A 86 22.88 3.94 -28.98
CA GLY A 86 23.44 3.91 -27.63
C GLY A 86 22.39 3.89 -26.51
N SER A 87 22.81 4.28 -25.32
CA SER A 87 21.96 4.28 -24.12
C SER A 87 22.13 5.54 -23.28
N ALA A 88 21.06 5.93 -22.60
CA ALA A 88 21.08 6.88 -21.48
C ALA A 88 20.61 6.18 -20.20
N SER A 89 21.01 6.70 -19.04
CA SER A 89 20.54 6.17 -17.75
C SER A 89 20.17 7.29 -16.79
N THR A 90 19.30 6.94 -15.84
CA THR A 90 18.94 7.75 -14.67
C THR A 90 18.82 6.88 -13.44
N GLN A 91 18.82 7.48 -12.26
CA GLN A 91 18.63 6.79 -11.00
C GLN A 91 17.32 7.21 -10.35
N MET A 92 16.70 6.27 -9.64
CA MET A 92 15.50 6.49 -8.86
C MET A 92 15.65 5.77 -7.52
N ASN A 93 15.35 6.47 -6.43
CA ASN A 93 15.30 5.88 -5.10
C ASN A 93 13.86 5.48 -4.78
N ILE A 94 13.65 4.26 -4.30
CA ILE A 94 12.34 3.80 -3.88
C ILE A 94 12.40 3.45 -2.40
N THR A 95 11.43 3.97 -1.64
CA THR A 95 11.15 3.64 -0.24
C THR A 95 9.69 3.18 -0.16
N ILE A 96 9.42 2.11 0.58
CA ILE A 96 8.06 1.59 0.81
C ILE A 96 7.85 1.52 2.31
N ILE A 97 6.92 2.32 2.80
CA ILE A 97 6.56 2.42 4.22
C ILE A 97 5.19 1.83 4.47
N ASP A 98 4.91 1.51 5.73
CA ASP A 98 3.55 1.22 6.20
C ASP A 98 3.00 2.44 6.93
N ILE A 99 1.68 2.59 6.90
CA ILE A 99 0.97 3.61 7.69
C ILE A 99 0.16 2.87 8.75
N ALA A 100 0.31 3.27 10.01
CA ALA A 100 -0.48 2.72 11.08
C ALA A 100 -1.98 3.03 10.89
N PRO A 101 -2.88 2.10 11.28
CA PRO A 101 -4.29 2.43 11.47
C PRO A 101 -4.42 3.62 12.43
N ASN A 102 -5.39 4.47 12.16
CA ASN A 102 -5.46 5.72 12.91
C ASN A 102 -6.90 5.97 13.32
N SER A 103 -7.76 6.25 13.57
CA SER A 103 -9.13 6.55 13.96
C SER A 103 -10.09 5.37 13.83
N ILE A 104 -10.33 4.70 14.95
CA ILE A 104 -11.35 3.64 15.07
C ILE A 104 -12.66 4.28 15.50
N VAL A 105 -13.73 4.13 14.71
CA VAL A 105 -15.04 4.70 15.00
C VAL A 105 -16.13 3.63 14.88
N TYR A 106 -16.79 3.32 16.00
CA TYR A 106 -18.04 2.58 16.01
C TYR A 106 -19.22 3.56 15.93
N SER A 107 -20.36 3.12 15.43
CA SER A 107 -21.59 3.92 15.34
C SER A 107 -22.09 4.40 16.71
N SER A 108 -21.73 3.70 17.77
CA SER A 108 -21.99 4.11 19.16
C SER A 108 -20.81 3.69 20.07
N HIS A 109 -20.41 4.60 20.96
CA HIS A 109 -19.43 4.31 22.01
C HIS A 109 -20.06 3.64 23.23
N ASN A 110 -21.38 3.70 23.36
CA ASN A 110 -22.12 3.08 24.46
C ASN A 110 -23.13 2.10 23.88
N LEU A 111 -22.97 0.82 24.23
CA LEU A 111 -23.91 -0.22 23.87
C LEU A 111 -24.76 -0.57 25.08
N THR A 112 -26.07 -0.33 25.01
CA THR A 112 -27.05 -0.83 25.98
C THR A 112 -27.76 -2.02 25.35
N LEU A 113 -27.51 -3.22 25.88
CA LEU A 113 -27.99 -4.47 25.34
C LEU A 113 -28.98 -5.13 26.33
N THR A 114 -29.94 -5.89 25.80
CA THR A 114 -30.91 -6.62 26.60
C THR A 114 -30.49 -8.08 26.69
N LYS A 115 -30.37 -8.61 27.90
CA LYS A 115 -30.08 -10.03 28.10
C LYS A 115 -31.09 -10.92 27.39
N GLY A 116 -30.61 -11.92 26.66
CA GLY A 116 -31.42 -12.86 25.88
C GLY A 116 -31.86 -12.34 24.52
N THR A 117 -31.57 -11.10 24.16
CA THR A 117 -31.89 -10.52 22.84
C THR A 117 -30.64 -10.36 22.01
N ALA A 118 -30.62 -10.91 20.80
CA ALA A 118 -29.49 -10.78 19.89
C ALA A 118 -29.28 -9.30 19.51
N MET A 119 -28.04 -8.84 19.57
CA MET A 119 -27.69 -7.49 19.11
C MET A 119 -27.51 -7.45 17.59
N SER A 120 -27.78 -6.30 16.99
CA SER A 120 -27.33 -6.05 15.62
C SER A 120 -25.81 -5.98 15.58
N THR A 121 -25.19 -6.67 14.62
CA THR A 121 -23.75 -6.59 14.43
C THR A 121 -23.30 -5.16 14.20
N THR A 122 -22.32 -4.70 14.96
CA THR A 122 -21.68 -3.40 14.75
C THR A 122 -20.24 -3.61 14.28
N THR A 123 -19.84 -2.87 13.25
CA THR A 123 -18.49 -2.88 12.67
C THR A 123 -17.88 -1.50 12.78
N PRO A 124 -16.58 -1.38 13.07
CA PRO A 124 -15.93 -0.08 13.07
C PRO A 124 -15.67 0.41 11.66
N SER A 125 -15.65 1.72 11.48
CA SER A 125 -14.92 2.37 10.39
C SER A 125 -13.54 2.75 10.89
N ILE A 126 -12.58 2.79 9.96
CA ILE A 126 -11.18 3.07 10.25
C ILE A 126 -10.58 3.96 9.18
N SER A 127 -9.60 4.77 9.55
CA SER A 127 -8.76 5.53 8.62
C SER A 127 -7.27 5.18 8.85
N GLY A 128 -6.42 5.67 7.96
CA GLY A 128 -4.98 5.35 7.98
C GLY A 128 -4.64 4.09 7.22
N GLY A 129 -3.71 3.31 7.73
CA GLY A 129 -3.23 2.10 7.09
C GLY A 129 -4.18 0.90 7.19
N ALA A 130 -3.85 -0.14 6.45
CA ALA A 130 -4.60 -1.39 6.48
C ALA A 130 -4.46 -2.08 7.84
N VAL A 131 -5.57 -2.61 8.35
CA VAL A 131 -5.58 -3.38 9.59
C VAL A 131 -5.34 -4.86 9.29
N THR A 132 -4.40 -5.46 9.98
CA THR A 132 -4.12 -6.89 9.90
C THR A 132 -4.86 -7.68 10.97
N THR A 133 -4.97 -7.13 12.17
CA THR A 133 -5.64 -7.78 13.31
C THR A 133 -6.34 -6.76 14.20
N TRP A 134 -7.42 -7.23 14.82
CA TRP A 134 -8.16 -6.47 15.82
C TRP A 134 -8.10 -7.17 17.16
N GLU A 135 -8.03 -6.39 18.23
CA GLU A 135 -8.01 -6.86 19.60
C GLU A 135 -9.02 -6.09 20.46
N ILE A 136 -9.55 -6.74 21.50
CA ILE A 136 -10.42 -6.14 22.51
C ILE A 136 -10.01 -6.59 23.90
N SER A 137 -9.97 -5.67 24.83
CA SER A 137 -9.74 -5.97 26.26
C SER A 137 -10.63 -5.11 27.16
N PRO A 138 -11.20 -5.69 28.20
CA PRO A 138 -11.25 -7.13 28.52
C PRO A 138 -12.06 -7.91 27.48
N SER A 139 -12.02 -9.26 27.53
CA SER A 139 -12.81 -10.10 26.62
C SER A 139 -14.30 -9.95 26.89
N ILE A 140 -15.11 -9.89 25.81
CA ILE A 140 -16.57 -9.82 25.87
C ILE A 140 -17.26 -11.19 25.77
N THR A 141 -16.49 -12.27 25.60
CA THR A 141 -17.05 -13.63 25.44
C THR A 141 -17.80 -14.11 26.66
N THR A 142 -17.37 -13.69 27.84
CA THR A 142 -18.05 -13.99 29.11
C THR A 142 -19.46 -13.40 29.18
N LEU A 143 -19.76 -12.39 28.41
CA LEU A 143 -21.08 -11.78 28.29
C LEU A 143 -22.00 -12.48 27.28
N GLY A 144 -21.49 -13.48 26.52
CA GLY A 144 -22.21 -14.10 25.41
C GLY A 144 -22.09 -13.30 24.11
N LEU A 145 -21.11 -12.39 24.02
CA LEU A 145 -20.81 -11.61 22.83
C LEU A 145 -19.58 -12.16 22.12
N THR A 146 -19.48 -11.87 20.85
CA THR A 146 -18.36 -12.26 19.99
C THR A 146 -17.67 -11.02 19.44
N PHE A 147 -16.34 -11.04 19.44
CA PHE A 147 -15.51 -10.04 18.77
C PHE A 147 -14.74 -10.70 17.63
N SER A 148 -14.76 -10.10 16.46
CA SER A 148 -14.04 -10.58 15.28
C SER A 148 -12.63 -9.98 15.23
N SER A 149 -11.61 -10.80 15.39
CA SER A 149 -10.20 -10.36 15.24
C SER A 149 -9.80 -9.98 13.81
N SER A 150 -10.61 -10.31 12.83
CA SER A 150 -10.36 -9.95 11.42
C SER A 150 -11.06 -8.65 10.98
N THR A 151 -12.18 -8.29 11.61
CA THR A 151 -13.01 -7.16 11.16
C THR A 151 -13.31 -6.13 12.25
N GLY A 152 -12.97 -6.42 13.51
CA GLY A 152 -13.38 -5.60 14.66
C GLY A 152 -14.88 -5.66 14.97
N ALA A 153 -15.64 -6.52 14.29
CA ALA A 153 -17.09 -6.61 14.50
C ALA A 153 -17.45 -7.15 15.87
N ILE A 154 -18.48 -6.57 16.47
CA ILE A 154 -19.10 -7.06 17.72
C ILE A 154 -20.51 -7.57 17.38
N SER A 155 -20.83 -8.77 17.87
CA SER A 155 -22.13 -9.42 17.67
C SER A 155 -22.46 -10.35 18.81
N GLY A 156 -23.62 -11.00 18.80
CA GLY A 156 -24.00 -12.04 19.73
C GLY A 156 -25.27 -11.74 20.51
N THR A 157 -25.54 -12.59 21.50
CA THR A 157 -26.69 -12.47 22.40
C THR A 157 -26.18 -12.42 23.84
N PRO A 158 -26.35 -11.32 24.57
CA PRO A 158 -25.90 -11.23 25.95
C PRO A 158 -26.59 -12.29 26.83
N THR A 159 -25.82 -13.06 27.54
CA THR A 159 -26.32 -14.12 28.48
C THR A 159 -26.14 -13.75 29.94
N VAL A 160 -25.32 -12.76 30.25
CA VAL A 160 -25.00 -12.31 31.59
C VAL A 160 -25.42 -10.87 31.80
N LEU A 161 -25.93 -10.54 32.96
CA LEU A 161 -26.24 -9.16 33.37
C LEU A 161 -24.94 -8.42 33.76
N GLN A 162 -24.76 -7.24 33.20
CA GLN A 162 -23.74 -6.28 33.59
C GLN A 162 -24.42 -4.94 33.84
N THR A 163 -24.76 -4.70 35.11
CA THR A 163 -25.56 -3.55 35.54
C THR A 163 -24.76 -2.25 35.63
N SER A 164 -23.44 -2.34 35.66
CA SER A 164 -22.54 -1.19 35.62
C SER A 164 -21.79 -1.18 34.29
N ALA A 165 -21.61 -0.01 33.72
CA ALA A 165 -20.83 0.14 32.50
C ALA A 165 -19.35 -0.26 32.74
N VAL A 166 -18.83 -1.09 31.84
CA VAL A 166 -17.40 -1.48 31.81
C VAL A 166 -16.81 -0.93 30.51
N THR A 167 -15.64 -0.32 30.62
CA THR A 167 -14.91 0.18 29.46
C THR A 167 -14.12 -0.95 28.79
N TYR A 168 -14.31 -1.11 27.51
CA TYR A 168 -13.57 -2.02 26.65
C TYR A 168 -12.68 -1.22 25.70
N THR A 169 -11.41 -1.56 25.66
CA THR A 169 -10.47 -0.93 24.73
C THR A 169 -10.32 -1.82 23.51
N ILE A 170 -10.35 -1.21 22.33
CA ILE A 170 -10.21 -1.91 21.05
C ILE A 170 -9.01 -1.33 20.32
N TRP A 171 -8.19 -2.23 19.78
CA TRP A 171 -7.01 -1.89 18.96
C TRP A 171 -7.16 -2.45 17.56
N ALA A 172 -6.62 -1.71 16.61
CA ALA A 172 -6.40 -2.11 15.23
C ALA A 172 -4.89 -2.09 14.96
N ASN A 173 -4.33 -3.22 14.53
CA ASN A 173 -2.90 -3.43 14.33
C ASN A 173 -2.57 -3.74 12.85
#